data_2c1eab2f8067a454dcf91f31e7b0f628
#
_entry.id   2c1eab2f8067a454dcf91f31e7b0f628
#
_cell.length_a   1.000
_cell.length_b   1.000
_cell.length_c   1.000
_cell.angle_alpha   90.00
_cell.angle_beta   90.00
_cell.angle_gamma   90.00
#
_symmetry.space_group_name_H-M   'P 1'
#
loop_
_entity.id
_entity.type
_entity.pdbx_description
1 polymer ?
#
loop_
_entity_poly.entity_id
_entity_poly.type
_entity_poly.pdbx_seq_one_letter_code
_entity_poly.pdbx_strand_id
1 'polypeptide(L)'
;MPSDATLPTRARASDELLHAALEQFATVGFTGTSLQQIADHAGYSKSSVLYHYASKEALLEAGITPAIERLEVLVAEFAEGRRSDAARGAFIGRFVDLLLGERLAVHLFVSQGYSLGDIPIVERGNAAIRVLADAICTGASLAEQMRFGVALAGATYALVAGATFFDDDEMSALMNTHSDDEVREALVEVLTELLIPADGRPTR
;
A
#
# COMPACT_ATOMS: atom_id res chain seq x y z
N MET A 1 0.99 45.77 -4.06
CA MET A 1 0.57 44.69 -3.19
C MET A 1 1.53 43.53 -3.43
N PRO A 2 2.47 43.21 -2.54
CA PRO A 2 3.31 42.05 -2.74
C PRO A 2 2.48 40.81 -2.39
N SER A 3 2.49 39.82 -3.30
CA SER A 3 1.98 38.47 -3.10
C SER A 3 2.62 37.86 -1.86
N ASP A 4 1.76 37.42 -0.98
CA ASP A 4 2.07 36.64 0.21
C ASP A 4 2.57 35.26 -0.26
N ALA A 5 3.86 35.16 -0.57
CA ALA A 5 4.55 33.89 -0.75
C ALA A 5 4.74 33.32 0.65
N THR A 6 3.73 32.61 1.14
CA THR A 6 3.81 31.82 2.37
C THR A 6 5.00 30.88 2.22
N LEU A 7 6.06 31.13 2.99
CA LEU A 7 7.17 30.18 3.17
C LEU A 7 6.57 28.82 3.51
N PRO A 8 7.06 27.72 2.90
CA PRO A 8 6.56 26.40 3.23
C PRO A 8 6.67 26.19 4.74
N THR A 9 5.56 25.91 5.38
CA THR A 9 5.57 25.55 6.80
C THR A 9 6.45 24.31 6.95
N ARG A 10 7.09 24.14 8.11
CA ARG A 10 7.95 22.97 8.42
C ARG A 10 7.27 21.64 8.07
N ALA A 11 5.96 21.54 8.34
CA ALA A 11 5.15 20.38 8.00
C ALA A 11 5.12 20.12 6.48
N ARG A 12 4.87 21.15 5.67
CA ARG A 12 4.83 21.04 4.21
C ARG A 12 6.15 20.56 3.61
N ALA A 13 7.29 21.10 4.09
CA ALA A 13 8.61 20.63 3.62
C ALA A 13 8.88 19.17 4.01
N SER A 14 8.43 18.75 5.20
CA SER A 14 8.51 17.35 5.64
C SER A 14 7.71 16.42 4.73
N ASP A 15 6.48 16.81 4.39
CA ASP A 15 5.59 16.02 3.53
C ASP A 15 6.12 15.92 2.10
N GLU A 16 6.63 17.04 1.54
CA GLU A 16 7.23 17.07 0.20
C GLU A 16 8.49 16.20 0.12
N LEU A 17 9.34 16.22 1.15
CA LEU A 17 10.53 15.36 1.25
C LEU A 17 10.15 13.88 1.38
N LEU A 18 9.11 13.58 2.16
CA LEU A 18 8.63 12.23 2.35
C LEU A 18 8.06 11.65 1.05
N HIS A 19 7.24 12.44 0.34
CA HIS A 19 6.69 12.04 -0.95
C HIS A 19 7.80 11.78 -1.98
N ALA A 20 8.74 12.71 -2.13
CA ALA A 20 9.89 12.54 -3.00
C ALA A 20 10.75 11.31 -2.67
N ALA A 21 10.89 11.00 -1.37
CA ALA A 21 11.60 9.80 -0.93
C ALA A 21 10.88 8.52 -1.36
N LEU A 22 9.56 8.45 -1.15
CA LEU A 22 8.76 7.30 -1.55
C LEU A 22 8.79 7.09 -3.08
N GLU A 23 8.68 8.16 -3.88
CA GLU A 23 8.81 8.08 -5.34
C GLU A 23 10.19 7.56 -5.76
N GLN A 24 11.29 8.08 -5.16
CA GLN A 24 12.63 7.59 -5.45
C GLN A 24 12.84 6.14 -5.02
N PHE A 25 12.31 5.74 -3.88
CA PHE A 25 12.35 4.35 -3.44
C PHE A 25 11.55 3.43 -4.36
N ALA A 26 10.40 3.88 -4.87
CA ALA A 26 9.58 3.10 -5.80
C ALA A 26 10.24 2.92 -7.17
N THR A 27 10.90 3.96 -7.71
CA THR A 27 11.46 3.95 -9.07
C THR A 27 12.89 3.41 -9.13
N VAL A 28 13.75 3.81 -8.20
CA VAL A 28 15.19 3.48 -8.19
C VAL A 28 15.49 2.31 -7.24
N GLY A 29 14.59 2.06 -6.30
CA GLY A 29 14.77 1.11 -5.20
C GLY A 29 15.42 1.75 -3.97
N PHE A 30 15.10 1.20 -2.79
CA PHE A 30 15.63 1.72 -1.53
C PHE A 30 17.15 1.71 -1.48
N THR A 31 17.78 0.60 -1.88
CA THR A 31 19.24 0.46 -1.84
C THR A 31 19.94 1.44 -2.81
N GLY A 32 19.36 1.65 -3.99
CA GLY A 32 19.92 2.52 -5.03
C GLY A 32 19.74 4.02 -4.77
N THR A 33 18.84 4.39 -3.87
CA THR A 33 18.51 5.79 -3.57
C THR A 33 19.41 6.35 -2.47
N SER A 34 19.86 7.59 -2.64
CA SER A 34 20.63 8.36 -1.65
C SER A 34 19.84 9.57 -1.14
N LEU A 35 20.18 10.06 0.07
CA LEU A 35 19.59 11.29 0.62
C LEU A 35 19.84 12.53 -0.28
N GLN A 36 20.91 12.53 -1.06
CA GLN A 36 21.17 13.61 -2.01
C GLN A 36 20.17 13.56 -3.17
N GLN A 37 19.93 12.40 -3.75
CA GLN A 37 18.95 12.24 -4.83
C GLN A 37 17.54 12.63 -4.38
N ILE A 38 17.13 12.23 -3.14
CA ILE A 38 15.86 12.65 -2.55
C ILE A 38 15.80 14.18 -2.44
N ALA A 39 16.86 14.80 -1.92
CA ALA A 39 16.93 16.25 -1.78
C ALA A 39 16.80 16.95 -3.14
N ASP A 40 17.57 16.50 -4.13
CA ASP A 40 17.57 17.08 -5.47
C ASP A 40 16.20 16.92 -6.15
N HIS A 41 15.56 15.75 -5.99
CA HIS A 41 14.22 15.47 -6.54
C HIS A 41 13.14 16.37 -5.91
N ALA A 42 13.23 16.62 -4.61
CA ALA A 42 12.29 17.48 -3.88
C ALA A 42 12.59 18.98 -4.01
N GLY A 43 13.71 19.37 -4.63
CA GLY A 43 14.14 20.77 -4.72
C GLY A 43 14.68 21.34 -3.41
N TYR A 44 15.21 20.49 -2.53
CA TYR A 44 15.78 20.85 -1.23
C TYR A 44 17.29 20.56 -1.17
N SER A 45 17.96 21.02 -0.11
CA SER A 45 19.32 20.64 0.21
C SER A 45 19.36 19.34 1.01
N LYS A 46 20.45 18.55 0.91
CA LYS A 46 20.67 17.38 1.76
C LYS A 46 20.60 17.71 3.26
N SER A 47 21.06 18.91 3.64
CA SER A 47 20.96 19.37 5.03
C SER A 47 19.51 19.61 5.47
N SER A 48 18.63 20.02 4.55
CA SER A 48 17.19 20.12 4.82
C SER A 48 16.59 18.73 5.05
N VAL A 49 16.96 17.72 4.25
CA VAL A 49 16.51 16.34 4.48
C VAL A 49 16.94 15.85 5.84
N LEU A 50 18.23 16.01 6.19
CA LEU A 50 18.78 15.59 7.49
C LEU A 50 18.22 16.36 8.68
N TYR A 51 17.70 17.57 8.46
CA TYR A 51 16.99 18.32 9.48
C TYR A 51 15.63 17.72 9.84
N HIS A 52 14.93 17.13 8.85
CA HIS A 52 13.61 16.51 9.05
C HIS A 52 13.72 15.03 9.39
N TYR A 53 14.66 14.33 8.77
CA TYR A 53 14.80 12.87 8.86
C TYR A 53 16.27 12.48 9.08
N ALA A 54 16.53 11.72 10.14
CA ALA A 54 17.88 11.37 10.56
C ALA A 54 18.62 10.48 9.54
N SER A 55 17.88 9.66 8.77
CA SER A 55 18.43 8.71 7.82
C SER A 55 17.43 8.36 6.71
N LYS A 56 17.88 7.57 5.74
CA LYS A 56 17.04 7.02 4.67
C LYS A 56 16.02 6.02 5.23
N GLU A 57 16.41 5.26 6.24
CA GLU A 57 15.55 4.33 6.96
C GLU A 57 14.43 5.08 7.70
N ALA A 58 14.74 6.22 8.33
CA ALA A 58 13.74 7.07 8.98
C ALA A 58 12.73 7.66 7.99
N LEU A 59 13.14 8.00 6.76
CA LEU A 59 12.24 8.39 5.68
C LEU A 59 11.34 7.24 5.25
N LEU A 60 11.91 6.05 5.05
CA LEU A 60 11.12 4.86 4.70
C LEU A 60 10.09 4.55 5.79
N GLU A 61 10.55 4.49 7.04
CA GLU A 61 9.68 4.24 8.20
C GLU A 61 8.53 5.25 8.26
N ALA A 62 8.82 6.55 8.18
CA ALA A 62 7.80 7.60 8.20
C ALA A 62 6.81 7.46 7.02
N GLY A 63 7.31 7.07 5.84
CA GLY A 63 6.50 6.97 4.63
C GLY A 63 5.57 5.77 4.59
N ILE A 64 5.98 4.65 5.14
CA ILE A 64 5.13 3.44 5.12
C ILE A 64 4.33 3.21 6.41
N THR A 65 4.67 3.90 7.50
CA THR A 65 3.97 3.77 8.79
C THR A 65 2.45 3.95 8.66
N PRO A 66 1.91 4.98 7.99
CA PRO A 66 0.45 5.16 7.87
C PRO A 66 -0.24 3.96 7.21
N ALA A 67 0.36 3.39 6.18
CA ALA A 67 -0.17 2.21 5.49
C ALA A 67 -0.18 0.97 6.41
N ILE A 68 0.92 0.76 7.15
CA ILE A 68 1.03 -0.37 8.07
C ILE A 68 0.07 -0.25 9.25
N GLU A 69 -0.08 0.93 9.84
CA GLU A 69 -1.04 1.17 10.92
C GLU A 69 -2.50 0.94 10.47
N ARG A 70 -2.86 1.39 9.26
CA ARG A 70 -4.18 1.10 8.68
C ARG A 70 -4.37 -0.40 8.43
N LEU A 71 -3.34 -1.09 7.94
CA LEU A 71 -3.36 -2.54 7.75
C LEU A 71 -3.54 -3.28 9.08
N GLU A 72 -2.79 -2.92 10.12
CA GLU A 72 -2.90 -3.52 11.45
C GLU A 72 -4.31 -3.40 12.02
N VAL A 73 -4.91 -2.20 11.93
CA VAL A 73 -6.30 -1.97 12.38
C VAL A 73 -7.29 -2.83 11.58
N LEU A 74 -7.16 -2.82 10.24
CA LEU A 74 -8.03 -3.58 9.35
C LEU A 74 -7.96 -5.09 9.64
N VAL A 75 -6.77 -5.61 9.84
CA VAL A 75 -6.52 -7.02 10.12
C VAL A 75 -7.04 -7.41 11.52
N ALA A 76 -6.82 -6.58 12.53
CA ALA A 76 -7.32 -6.83 13.89
C ALA A 76 -8.84 -6.91 13.90
N GLU A 77 -9.53 -5.95 13.28
CA GLU A 77 -10.99 -5.96 13.18
C GLU A 77 -11.53 -7.19 12.43
N PHE A 78 -10.85 -7.59 11.35
CA PHE A 78 -11.22 -8.79 10.59
C PHE A 78 -11.02 -10.06 11.41
N ALA A 79 -9.91 -10.17 12.15
CA ALA A 79 -9.58 -11.33 12.98
C ALA A 79 -10.52 -11.49 14.18
N GLU A 80 -10.93 -10.38 14.80
CA GLU A 80 -11.84 -10.36 15.95
C GLU A 80 -13.32 -10.43 15.52
N GLY A 81 -13.62 -10.09 14.27
CA GLY A 81 -14.96 -9.98 13.72
C GLY A 81 -15.66 -11.34 13.57
N ARG A 82 -17.00 -11.31 13.50
CA ARG A 82 -17.78 -12.49 13.11
C ARG A 82 -17.51 -12.80 11.63
N ARG A 83 -17.31 -14.08 11.31
CA ARG A 83 -17.17 -14.56 9.93
C ARG A 83 -18.54 -14.52 9.21
N SER A 84 -18.96 -13.33 8.80
CA SER A 84 -20.18 -13.09 8.03
C SER A 84 -19.82 -12.45 6.69
N ASP A 85 -20.71 -12.58 5.71
CA ASP A 85 -20.54 -11.93 4.41
C ASP A 85 -20.50 -10.41 4.54
N ALA A 86 -21.26 -9.84 5.46
CA ALA A 86 -21.22 -8.41 5.78
C ALA A 86 -19.82 -7.97 6.30
N ALA A 87 -19.20 -8.76 7.19
CA ALA A 87 -17.85 -8.47 7.69
C ALA A 87 -16.79 -8.62 6.60
N ARG A 88 -16.94 -9.61 5.71
CA ARG A 88 -16.06 -9.78 4.54
C ARG A 88 -16.21 -8.61 3.58
N GLY A 89 -17.44 -8.18 3.29
CA GLY A 89 -17.69 -7.02 2.43
C GLY A 89 -17.09 -5.72 3.00
N ALA A 90 -17.24 -5.50 4.31
CA ALA A 90 -16.61 -4.37 4.98
C ALA A 90 -15.07 -4.42 4.92
N PHE A 91 -14.48 -5.60 5.12
CA PHE A 91 -13.03 -5.81 4.96
C PHE A 91 -12.58 -5.49 3.54
N ILE A 92 -13.27 -6.03 2.51
CA ILE A 92 -12.95 -5.81 1.10
C ILE A 92 -12.94 -4.31 0.77
N GLY A 93 -13.99 -3.57 1.13
CA GLY A 93 -14.07 -2.14 0.87
C GLY A 93 -12.91 -1.37 1.49
N ARG A 94 -12.62 -1.61 2.77
CA ARG A 94 -11.52 -0.94 3.48
C ARG A 94 -10.13 -1.38 3.00
N PHE A 95 -9.98 -2.63 2.57
CA PHE A 95 -8.74 -3.10 1.96
C PHE A 95 -8.46 -2.38 0.64
N VAL A 96 -9.46 -2.23 -0.22
CA VAL A 96 -9.34 -1.45 -1.45
C VAL A 96 -9.04 0.02 -1.17
N ASP A 97 -9.69 0.62 -0.17
CA ASP A 97 -9.42 2.00 0.26
C ASP A 97 -7.96 2.17 0.76
N LEU A 98 -7.42 1.18 1.48
CA LEU A 98 -6.01 1.15 1.88
C LEU A 98 -5.08 1.10 0.66
N LEU A 99 -5.35 0.20 -0.29
CA LEU A 99 -4.51 0.05 -1.48
C LEU A 99 -4.48 1.32 -2.33
N LEU A 100 -5.63 1.97 -2.52
CA LEU A 100 -5.76 3.20 -3.32
C LEU A 100 -5.17 4.42 -2.60
N GLY A 101 -5.39 4.53 -1.30
CA GLY A 101 -4.90 5.66 -0.51
C GLY A 101 -3.40 5.64 -0.23
N GLU A 102 -2.76 4.47 -0.27
CA GLU A 102 -1.36 4.29 0.13
C GLU A 102 -0.52 3.63 -1.00
N ARG A 103 -0.82 3.93 -2.27
CA ARG A 103 -0.25 3.25 -3.46
C ARG A 103 1.27 3.12 -3.43
N LEU A 104 2.00 4.21 -3.13
CA LEU A 104 3.47 4.19 -3.09
C LEU A 104 4.00 3.32 -1.96
N ALA A 105 3.41 3.41 -0.77
CA ALA A 105 3.79 2.59 0.38
C ALA A 105 3.51 1.11 0.12
N VAL A 106 2.35 0.79 -0.46
CA VAL A 106 1.97 -0.58 -0.87
C VAL A 106 2.93 -1.11 -1.93
N HIS A 107 3.24 -0.29 -2.96
CA HIS A 107 4.20 -0.66 -3.99
C HIS A 107 5.56 -1.01 -3.38
N LEU A 108 6.09 -0.16 -2.52
CA LEU A 108 7.37 -0.40 -1.84
C LEU A 108 7.35 -1.68 -1.00
N PHE A 109 6.30 -1.85 -0.21
CA PHE A 109 6.17 -3.02 0.64
C PHE A 109 6.13 -4.33 -0.16
N VAL A 110 5.36 -4.36 -1.26
CA VAL A 110 5.21 -5.56 -2.10
C VAL A 110 6.46 -5.83 -2.94
N SER A 111 7.04 -4.79 -3.55
CA SER A 111 8.18 -4.96 -4.48
C SER A 111 9.52 -5.18 -3.77
N GLN A 112 9.68 -4.62 -2.56
CA GLN A 112 10.98 -4.61 -1.87
C GLN A 112 10.93 -5.17 -0.43
N GLY A 113 9.75 -5.50 0.10
CA GLY A 113 9.57 -5.94 1.49
C GLY A 113 10.46 -7.11 1.89
N TYR A 114 10.73 -8.03 0.96
CA TYR A 114 11.64 -9.16 1.24
C TYR A 114 13.08 -8.69 1.50
N SER A 115 13.57 -7.74 0.73
CA SER A 115 14.95 -7.20 0.88
C SER A 115 15.07 -6.20 2.03
N LEU A 116 13.95 -5.70 2.55
CA LEU A 116 13.86 -4.73 3.64
C LEU A 116 13.39 -5.35 4.97
N GLY A 117 13.35 -6.68 5.05
CA GLY A 117 12.79 -7.42 6.19
C GLY A 117 13.43 -7.12 7.54
N ASP A 118 14.67 -6.62 7.55
CA ASP A 118 15.38 -6.22 8.79
C ASP A 118 14.93 -4.84 9.32
N ILE A 119 14.11 -4.08 8.56
CA ILE A 119 13.60 -2.79 8.98
C ILE A 119 12.34 -3.01 9.84
N PRO A 120 12.30 -2.49 11.10
CA PRO A 120 11.23 -2.80 12.05
C PRO A 120 9.82 -2.57 11.54
N ILE A 121 9.57 -1.48 10.77
CA ILE A 121 8.25 -1.19 10.23
C ILE A 121 7.82 -2.21 9.17
N VAL A 122 8.74 -2.76 8.39
CA VAL A 122 8.48 -3.81 7.41
C VAL A 122 8.11 -5.12 8.12
N GLU A 123 8.80 -5.45 9.22
CA GLU A 123 8.47 -6.62 10.04
C GLU A 123 7.08 -6.48 10.70
N ARG A 124 6.67 -5.28 11.11
CA ARG A 124 5.29 -5.02 11.59
C ARG A 124 4.26 -5.34 10.51
N GLY A 125 4.48 -4.88 9.28
CA GLY A 125 3.61 -5.18 8.14
C GLY A 125 3.53 -6.68 7.86
N ASN A 126 4.67 -7.38 7.85
CA ASN A 126 4.73 -8.82 7.70
C ASN A 126 3.98 -9.55 8.84
N ALA A 127 4.08 -9.07 10.07
CA ALA A 127 3.34 -9.61 11.20
C ALA A 127 1.82 -9.44 11.02
N ALA A 128 1.35 -8.28 10.57
CA ALA A 128 -0.05 -8.06 10.26
C ALA A 128 -0.57 -9.01 9.17
N ILE A 129 0.22 -9.22 8.09
CA ILE A 129 -0.14 -10.19 7.04
C ILE A 129 -0.23 -11.61 7.59
N ARG A 130 0.67 -12.02 8.50
CA ARG A 130 0.58 -13.34 9.16
C ARG A 130 -0.71 -13.48 9.97
N VAL A 131 -1.09 -12.45 10.75
CA VAL A 131 -2.36 -12.46 11.50
C VAL A 131 -3.55 -12.58 10.55
N LEU A 132 -3.55 -11.88 9.43
CA LEU A 132 -4.59 -11.99 8.40
C LEU A 132 -4.65 -13.41 7.82
N ALA A 133 -3.49 -13.97 7.48
CA ALA A 133 -3.39 -15.34 6.95
C ALA A 133 -3.94 -16.37 7.94
N ASP A 134 -3.58 -16.26 9.22
CA ASP A 134 -4.10 -17.13 10.27
C ASP A 134 -5.62 -17.00 10.45
N ALA A 135 -6.14 -15.77 10.42
CA ALA A 135 -7.58 -15.51 10.51
C ALA A 135 -8.34 -16.12 9.32
N ILE A 136 -7.76 -16.10 8.11
CA ILE A 136 -8.34 -16.69 6.90
C ILE A 136 -8.24 -18.21 6.94
N CYS A 137 -7.06 -18.75 7.28
CA CYS A 137 -6.78 -20.19 7.21
C CYS A 137 -7.52 -20.99 8.27
N THR A 138 -7.82 -20.42 9.44
CA THR A 138 -8.47 -21.13 10.52
C THR A 138 -9.86 -21.64 10.14
N GLY A 139 -10.01 -22.96 9.97
CA GLY A 139 -11.27 -23.63 9.62
C GLY A 139 -11.71 -23.47 8.17
N ALA A 140 -10.88 -22.89 7.30
CA ALA A 140 -11.14 -22.78 5.88
C ALA A 140 -10.54 -23.98 5.10
N SER A 141 -11.20 -24.40 4.03
CA SER A 141 -10.66 -25.40 3.10
C SER A 141 -9.44 -24.81 2.35
N LEU A 142 -8.58 -25.69 1.80
CA LEU A 142 -7.45 -25.27 0.99
C LEU A 142 -7.88 -24.36 -0.19
N ALA A 143 -9.03 -24.67 -0.81
CA ALA A 143 -9.56 -23.88 -1.92
C ALA A 143 -9.95 -22.46 -1.48
N GLU A 144 -10.55 -22.30 -0.29
CA GLU A 144 -10.87 -21.00 0.27
C GLU A 144 -9.62 -20.21 0.63
N GLN A 145 -8.62 -20.84 1.24
CA GLN A 145 -7.32 -20.23 1.54
C GLN A 145 -6.65 -19.71 0.27
N MET A 146 -6.61 -20.55 -0.79
CA MET A 146 -6.04 -20.16 -2.09
C MET A 146 -6.83 -19.01 -2.72
N ARG A 147 -8.16 -19.05 -2.67
CA ARG A 147 -9.02 -18.01 -3.20
C ARG A 147 -8.74 -16.65 -2.54
N PHE A 148 -8.66 -16.62 -1.21
CA PHE A 148 -8.30 -15.41 -0.47
C PHE A 148 -6.90 -14.90 -0.83
N GLY A 149 -5.90 -15.78 -0.81
CA GLY A 149 -4.53 -15.41 -1.14
C GLY A 149 -4.42 -14.84 -2.56
N VAL A 150 -5.01 -15.52 -3.55
CA VAL A 150 -5.00 -15.06 -4.95
C VAL A 150 -5.76 -13.75 -5.12
N ALA A 151 -6.92 -13.60 -4.48
CA ALA A 151 -7.74 -12.40 -4.58
C ALA A 151 -7.01 -11.16 -3.99
N LEU A 152 -6.51 -11.25 -2.76
CA LEU A 152 -5.83 -10.12 -2.11
C LEU A 152 -4.48 -9.80 -2.78
N ALA A 153 -3.67 -10.82 -3.08
CA ALA A 153 -2.41 -10.61 -3.79
C ALA A 153 -2.64 -10.07 -5.20
N GLY A 154 -3.65 -10.60 -5.92
CA GLY A 154 -4.02 -10.15 -7.27
C GLY A 154 -4.47 -8.69 -7.29
N ALA A 155 -5.34 -8.27 -6.37
CA ALA A 155 -5.78 -6.88 -6.25
C ALA A 155 -4.60 -5.94 -5.93
N THR A 156 -3.75 -6.32 -4.98
CA THR A 156 -2.54 -5.56 -4.63
C THR A 156 -1.61 -5.44 -5.85
N TYR A 157 -1.36 -6.55 -6.53
CA TYR A 157 -0.48 -6.59 -7.70
C TYR A 157 -1.05 -5.80 -8.88
N ALA A 158 -2.35 -5.88 -9.15
CA ALA A 158 -2.99 -5.13 -10.23
C ALA A 158 -2.80 -3.62 -10.10
N LEU A 159 -2.88 -3.09 -8.87
CA LEU A 159 -2.65 -1.66 -8.61
C LEU A 159 -1.16 -1.26 -8.67
N VAL A 160 -0.26 -2.18 -8.32
CA VAL A 160 1.20 -1.95 -8.29
C VAL A 160 1.81 -2.16 -9.68
N ALA A 161 1.42 -3.23 -10.37
CA ALA A 161 2.00 -3.64 -11.65
C ALA A 161 1.61 -2.74 -12.82
N GLY A 162 0.43 -2.12 -12.76
CA GLY A 162 0.02 -1.13 -13.76
C GLY A 162 1.03 0.01 -13.92
N ALA A 163 1.81 0.29 -12.87
CA ALA A 163 2.87 1.30 -12.89
C ALA A 163 4.26 0.75 -13.26
N THR A 164 4.47 -0.58 -13.30
CA THR A 164 5.82 -1.18 -13.33
C THR A 164 6.09 -2.06 -14.56
N PHE A 165 5.09 -2.76 -15.10
CA PHE A 165 5.31 -3.82 -16.09
C PHE A 165 4.81 -3.51 -17.50
N PHE A 166 4.00 -2.50 -17.64
CA PHE A 166 3.51 -2.10 -18.93
C PHE A 166 4.24 -0.81 -19.30
N ASP A 167 5.18 -0.95 -20.26
CA ASP A 167 5.92 0.16 -20.84
C ASP A 167 4.91 1.21 -21.32
N ASP A 168 4.98 2.33 -20.70
CA ASP A 168 4.37 3.66 -20.82
C ASP A 168 3.01 3.86 -21.51
N ASP A 169 2.52 3.04 -22.44
CA ASP A 169 1.41 3.53 -23.27
C ASP A 169 0.05 2.84 -23.13
N GLU A 170 -0.06 1.52 -22.89
CA GLU A 170 -1.39 0.88 -22.95
C GLU A 170 -2.03 0.57 -21.58
N MET A 171 -1.33 -0.01 -20.63
CA MET A 171 -1.94 -0.37 -19.34
C MET A 171 -1.88 0.78 -18.33
N SER A 172 -0.84 1.60 -18.38
CA SER A 172 -0.79 2.87 -17.65
C SER A 172 -1.88 3.82 -18.17
N ALA A 173 -2.11 3.83 -19.49
CA ALA A 173 -3.23 4.55 -20.10
C ALA A 173 -4.58 3.99 -19.65
N LEU A 174 -4.74 2.66 -19.51
CA LEU A 174 -5.98 2.04 -19.06
C LEU A 174 -6.30 2.42 -17.60
N MET A 175 -5.30 2.40 -16.72
CA MET A 175 -5.47 2.80 -15.31
C MET A 175 -5.58 4.32 -15.15
N ASN A 176 -4.91 5.11 -16.01
CA ASN A 176 -5.01 6.57 -16.00
C ASN A 176 -6.28 7.10 -16.69
N THR A 177 -7.00 6.26 -17.43
CA THR A 177 -8.28 6.61 -18.09
C THR A 177 -9.45 6.53 -17.10
N HIS A 178 -9.29 5.79 -16.00
CA HIS A 178 -10.34 5.60 -14.99
C HIS A 178 -10.04 6.42 -13.74
N SER A 179 -11.08 6.97 -13.15
CA SER A 179 -11.00 7.63 -11.85
C SER A 179 -10.73 6.62 -10.74
N ASP A 180 -10.17 7.09 -9.61
CA ASP A 180 -9.98 6.23 -8.43
C ASP A 180 -11.29 5.60 -7.94
N ASP A 181 -12.41 6.29 -8.11
CA ASP A 181 -13.76 5.78 -7.77
C ASP A 181 -14.16 4.61 -8.68
N GLU A 182 -13.91 4.69 -9.99
CA GLU A 182 -14.18 3.59 -10.93
C GLU A 182 -13.30 2.37 -10.66
N VAL A 183 -12.01 2.59 -10.40
CA VAL A 183 -11.07 1.52 -10.02
C VAL A 183 -11.48 0.87 -8.70
N ARG A 184 -11.90 1.68 -7.73
CA ARG A 184 -12.41 1.22 -6.44
C ARG A 184 -13.65 0.33 -6.60
N GLU A 185 -14.63 0.79 -7.37
CA GLU A 185 -15.88 0.06 -7.61
C GLU A 185 -15.60 -1.29 -8.28
N ALA A 186 -14.78 -1.32 -9.32
CA ALA A 186 -14.39 -2.54 -10.04
C ALA A 186 -13.64 -3.53 -9.13
N LEU A 187 -12.68 -3.06 -8.32
CA LEU A 187 -11.95 -3.93 -7.39
C LEU A 187 -12.85 -4.49 -6.28
N VAL A 188 -13.74 -3.69 -5.74
CA VAL A 188 -14.70 -4.15 -4.71
C VAL A 188 -15.63 -5.19 -5.31
N GLU A 189 -16.14 -4.99 -6.53
CA GLU A 189 -16.97 -5.96 -7.24
C GLU A 189 -16.25 -7.29 -7.43
N VAL A 190 -15.08 -7.28 -8.06
CA VAL A 190 -14.27 -8.48 -8.33
C VAL A 190 -13.90 -9.23 -7.05
N LEU A 191 -13.44 -8.51 -6.02
CA LEU A 191 -13.10 -9.13 -4.74
C LEU A 191 -14.33 -9.70 -4.02
N THR A 192 -15.47 -9.05 -4.13
CA THR A 192 -16.74 -9.54 -3.57
C THR A 192 -17.16 -10.84 -4.25
N GLU A 193 -17.13 -10.91 -5.58
CA GLU A 193 -17.43 -12.14 -6.32
C GLU A 193 -16.50 -13.29 -5.98
N LEU A 194 -15.20 -13.00 -5.81
CA LEU A 194 -14.21 -14.00 -5.46
C LEU A 194 -14.33 -14.50 -4.03
N LEU A 195 -14.63 -13.62 -3.07
CA LEU A 195 -14.53 -13.89 -1.64
C LEU A 195 -15.88 -14.14 -0.95
N ILE A 196 -16.99 -13.72 -1.58
CA ILE A 196 -18.35 -13.89 -1.10
C ILE A 196 -19.18 -14.52 -2.23
N PRO A 197 -19.04 -15.84 -2.50
CA PRO A 197 -19.80 -16.47 -3.57
C PRO A 197 -21.31 -16.39 -3.30
N ALA A 198 -22.06 -15.96 -4.32
CA ALA A 198 -23.51 -15.71 -4.25
C ALA A 198 -24.36 -16.93 -3.96
N ASP A 199 -23.85 -18.15 -4.11
CA ASP A 199 -24.51 -19.39 -3.82
C ASP A 199 -23.70 -20.21 -2.84
N GLY A 200 -24.31 -20.53 -1.69
CA GLY A 200 -23.80 -21.48 -0.72
C GLY A 200 -23.69 -22.91 -1.29
N ARG A 201 -22.81 -23.12 -2.27
CA ARG A 201 -22.39 -24.47 -2.65
C ARG A 201 -21.42 -24.98 -1.62
N PRO A 202 -21.79 -26.00 -0.84
CA PRO A 202 -20.83 -26.71 -0.03
C PRO A 202 -19.79 -27.29 -0.99
N THR A 203 -18.56 -26.82 -0.88
CA THR A 203 -17.42 -27.48 -1.55
C THR A 203 -17.30 -28.88 -0.94
N ARG A 204 -17.60 -29.89 -1.79
CA ARG A 204 -17.34 -31.30 -1.47
C ARG A 204 -15.85 -31.57 -1.44
#